data_8b1e9077130a83188abb622f1113a0ba
#
_entry.id   8b1e9077130a83188abb622f1113a0ba
#
_cell.length_a   1.000
_cell.length_b   1.000
_cell.length_c   1.000
_cell.angle_alpha   90.00
_cell.angle_beta   90.00
_cell.angle_gamma   90.00
#
_symmetry.space_group_name_H-M   'P 1'
#
loop_
_entity.id
_entity.type
_entity.pdbx_description
1 polymer ?
#
loop_
_entity_poly.entity_id
_entity_poly.type
_entity_poly.pdbx_seq_one_letter_code
_entity_poly.pdbx_strand_id
1 'polypeptide(L)'
;MPAVREADGFVNPDGGRRRFCQRRYDMFETGTMVVYGKNGTCRIEEIAEKRFFGSKRTYYILKPVHDQEATIYVPVDNEAAGRRMWKTLTREEVEELIEEIPEISDTWIADDRERKETFQQILAQGSREDLVRLITTIYRQKQRLTGRGRKLHSADEQIFREAEKLLYDEISVVLGMEEKQVQPYIAKRLKEKEKNA
;
A
#
# COMPACT_ATOMS: atom_id res chain seq x y z
N MET A 1 12.26 27.09 -21.90
CA MET A 1 11.30 26.39 -21.03
C MET A 1 11.42 24.90 -21.28
N PRO A 2 11.96 24.09 -20.34
CA PRO A 2 12.01 22.65 -20.49
C PRO A 2 10.67 22.05 -20.05
N ALA A 3 10.12 21.21 -20.92
CA ALA A 3 8.89 20.48 -20.68
C ALA A 3 9.04 19.54 -19.48
N VAL A 4 8.14 19.67 -18.51
CA VAL A 4 7.96 18.72 -17.42
C VAL A 4 7.39 17.45 -18.06
N ARG A 5 8.17 16.37 -18.11
CA ARG A 5 7.66 15.06 -18.43
C ARG A 5 6.81 14.60 -17.25
N GLU A 6 5.51 14.53 -17.45
CA GLU A 6 4.61 13.78 -16.60
C GLU A 6 5.09 12.33 -16.58
N ALA A 7 5.31 11.80 -15.39
CA ALA A 7 5.54 10.38 -15.21
C ALA A 7 4.24 9.67 -15.56
N ASP A 8 4.20 9.05 -16.74
CA ASP A 8 3.09 8.25 -17.23
C ASP A 8 2.82 7.12 -16.21
N GLY A 9 1.78 7.32 -15.40
CA GLY A 9 1.22 6.28 -14.58
C GLY A 9 0.75 5.14 -15.50
N PHE A 10 1.07 3.92 -15.10
CA PHE A 10 0.69 2.69 -15.77
C PHE A 10 -0.80 2.72 -16.10
N VAL A 11 -1.15 2.88 -17.37
CA VAL A 11 -2.53 2.92 -17.86
C VAL A 11 -3.02 1.48 -17.97
N ASN A 12 -4.04 1.12 -17.19
CA ASN A 12 -4.76 -0.14 -17.41
C ASN A 12 -5.45 -0.11 -18.78
N PRO A 13 -5.27 -1.12 -19.64
CA PRO A 13 -5.95 -1.21 -20.94
C PRO A 13 -7.46 -1.46 -20.82
N ASP A 14 -7.93 -1.89 -19.66
CA ASP A 14 -9.34 -2.14 -19.41
C ASP A 14 -9.92 -1.01 -18.57
N GLY A 15 -10.80 -0.19 -19.12
CA GLY A 15 -11.44 0.97 -18.49
C GLY A 15 -12.18 0.71 -17.17
N GLY A 16 -11.61 -0.13 -16.31
CA GLY A 16 -12.08 -0.49 -14.98
C GLY A 16 -12.10 0.73 -14.07
N ARG A 17 -13.24 1.01 -13.51
CA ARG A 17 -13.50 2.16 -12.64
C ARG A 17 -12.56 2.12 -11.43
N ARG A 18 -11.70 3.13 -11.31
CA ARG A 18 -10.83 3.37 -10.15
C ARG A 18 -11.68 3.70 -8.92
N ARG A 19 -12.17 2.68 -8.21
CA ARG A 19 -12.98 2.88 -6.99
C ARG A 19 -12.13 3.24 -5.78
N PHE A 20 -10.87 2.79 -5.73
CA PHE A 20 -9.99 2.94 -4.57
C PHE A 20 -8.98 4.10 -4.66
N CYS A 21 -8.98 4.87 -5.78
CA CYS A 21 -8.14 6.05 -5.92
C CYS A 21 -8.79 7.24 -5.25
N GLN A 22 -8.71 7.31 -3.93
CA GLN A 22 -9.27 8.41 -3.15
C GLN A 22 -8.42 9.67 -3.29
N ARG A 23 -9.10 10.75 -3.57
CA ARG A 23 -8.71 12.15 -3.79
C ARG A 23 -7.38 12.56 -3.15
N ARG A 24 -6.53 13.12 -3.96
CA ARG A 24 -5.13 13.45 -3.68
C ARG A 24 -4.90 14.61 -2.70
N TYR A 25 -5.92 15.27 -2.19
CA TYR A 25 -5.76 16.47 -1.35
C TYR A 25 -6.89 16.67 -0.33
N ASP A 26 -7.45 15.60 0.22
CA ASP A 26 -8.34 15.79 1.37
C ASP A 26 -7.48 16.19 2.56
N MET A 27 -7.78 17.35 3.16
CA MET A 27 -7.22 17.71 4.46
C MET A 27 -7.76 16.69 5.46
N PHE A 28 -6.84 15.93 6.07
CA PHE A 28 -7.20 14.96 7.09
C PHE A 28 -7.55 15.68 8.40
N GLU A 29 -8.43 15.07 9.17
CA GLU A 29 -8.79 15.58 10.50
C GLU A 29 -8.05 14.80 11.60
N THR A 30 -7.92 15.43 12.77
CA THR A 30 -7.43 14.77 13.97
C THR A 30 -8.28 13.54 14.29
N GLY A 31 -7.64 12.44 14.67
CA GLY A 31 -8.28 11.15 14.92
C GLY A 31 -8.41 10.25 13.69
N THR A 32 -8.20 10.78 12.47
CA THR A 32 -8.26 9.99 11.24
C THR A 32 -7.15 8.93 11.22
N MET A 33 -7.50 7.70 10.82
CA MET A 33 -6.53 6.65 10.53
C MET A 33 -6.04 6.79 9.10
N VAL A 34 -4.73 6.79 8.93
CA VAL A 34 -4.05 6.94 7.63
C VAL A 34 -2.95 5.90 7.48
N VAL A 35 -2.65 5.52 6.25
CA VAL A 35 -1.42 4.78 5.93
C VAL A 35 -0.39 5.79 5.46
N TYR A 36 0.83 5.74 5.99
CA TYR A 36 1.90 6.65 5.62
C TYR A 36 3.16 5.91 5.16
N GLY A 37 3.23 5.63 3.87
CA GLY A 37 4.37 4.97 3.24
C GLY A 37 4.81 3.73 4.01
N LYS A 38 6.11 3.58 4.24
CA LYS A 38 6.69 2.43 4.97
C LYS A 38 6.41 2.41 6.49
N ASN A 39 5.84 3.47 7.04
CA ASN A 39 5.50 3.52 8.46
C ASN A 39 4.18 2.79 8.78
N GLY A 40 3.47 2.32 7.75
CA GLY A 40 2.21 1.61 7.90
C GLY A 40 1.08 2.49 8.41
N THR A 41 0.15 1.88 9.14
CA THR A 41 -1.06 2.53 9.63
C THR A 41 -0.75 3.41 10.85
N CYS A 42 -1.15 4.66 10.75
CA CYS A 42 -0.95 5.69 11.76
C CYS A 42 -2.27 6.38 12.10
N ARG A 43 -2.38 6.89 13.32
CA ARG A 43 -3.44 7.82 13.70
C ARG A 43 -2.91 9.25 13.65
N ILE A 44 -3.68 10.18 13.10
CA ILE A 44 -3.41 11.60 13.23
C ILE A 44 -3.80 12.02 14.64
N GLU A 45 -2.81 12.25 15.48
CA GLU A 45 -3.04 12.63 16.87
C GLU A 45 -3.34 14.10 17.02
N GLU A 46 -2.63 14.93 16.25
CA GLU A 46 -2.74 16.39 16.30
C GLU A 46 -2.41 17.00 14.94
N ILE A 47 -2.99 18.15 14.65
CA ILE A 47 -2.58 19.04 13.55
C ILE A 47 -2.15 20.34 14.18
N ALA A 48 -0.84 20.61 14.18
CA ALA A 48 -0.30 21.75 14.91
C ALA A 48 0.86 22.43 14.18
N GLU A 49 1.02 23.71 14.49
CA GLU A 49 2.21 24.46 14.07
C GLU A 49 3.42 24.06 14.93
N LYS A 50 4.46 23.64 14.30
CA LYS A 50 5.76 23.33 14.95
C LYS A 50 6.87 24.12 14.24
N ARG A 51 7.92 24.41 15.00
CA ARG A 51 9.12 25.08 14.47
C ARG A 51 10.28 24.08 14.38
N PHE A 52 10.69 23.75 13.16
CA PHE A 52 11.87 22.96 12.91
C PHE A 52 12.86 23.73 12.04
N PHE A 53 14.13 23.69 12.37
CA PHE A 53 15.21 24.36 11.62
C PHE A 53 14.92 25.85 11.29
N GLY A 54 14.32 26.57 12.24
CA GLY A 54 13.99 28.00 12.08
C GLY A 54 12.70 28.31 11.31
N SER A 55 12.11 27.35 10.62
CA SER A 55 10.86 27.49 9.89
C SER A 55 9.65 27.04 10.69
N LYS A 56 8.57 27.84 10.71
CA LYS A 56 7.31 27.51 11.33
C LYS A 56 6.35 26.98 10.27
N ARG A 57 5.83 25.76 10.43
CA ARG A 57 4.90 25.12 9.50
C ARG A 57 3.84 24.32 10.26
N THR A 58 2.72 24.06 9.61
CA THR A 58 1.69 23.15 10.12
C THR A 58 2.06 21.70 9.75
N TYR A 59 1.92 20.81 10.71
CA TYR A 59 2.22 19.39 10.57
C TYR A 59 1.05 18.54 10.98
N TYR A 60 0.83 17.44 10.26
CA TYR A 60 0.15 16.27 10.82
C TYR A 60 1.13 15.57 11.76
N ILE A 61 0.71 15.33 12.99
CA ILE A 61 1.47 14.58 13.99
C ILE A 61 0.87 13.18 14.03
N LEU A 62 1.62 12.22 13.50
CA LEU A 62 1.17 10.85 13.34
C LEU A 62 1.76 9.96 14.43
N LYS A 63 0.93 9.06 14.94
CA LYS A 63 1.32 7.96 15.82
C LYS A 63 1.08 6.64 15.09
N PRO A 64 2.14 5.86 14.78
CA PRO A 64 1.98 4.52 14.24
C PRO A 64 1.22 3.62 15.22
N VAL A 65 0.34 2.76 14.69
CA VAL A 65 -0.48 1.86 15.54
C VAL A 65 0.40 0.85 16.28
N HIS A 66 1.44 0.34 15.61
CA HIS A 66 2.32 -0.69 16.15
C HIS A 66 3.58 -0.16 16.85
N ASP A 67 3.81 1.15 16.85
CA ASP A 67 4.92 1.80 17.56
C ASP A 67 4.45 3.11 18.19
N GLN A 68 3.86 2.98 19.38
CA GLN A 68 3.29 4.11 20.14
C GLN A 68 4.36 5.09 20.66
N GLU A 69 5.64 4.71 20.67
CA GLU A 69 6.72 5.61 21.09
C GLU A 69 7.16 6.52 19.95
N ALA A 70 7.06 6.06 18.70
CA ALA A 70 7.38 6.86 17.52
C ALA A 70 6.38 8.01 17.33
N THR A 71 6.90 9.15 16.86
CA THR A 71 6.10 10.29 16.43
C THR A 71 6.61 10.77 15.09
N ILE A 72 5.72 10.87 14.10
CA ILE A 72 6.07 11.26 12.75
C ILE A 72 5.44 12.60 12.46
N TYR A 73 6.25 13.56 11.98
CA TYR A 73 5.82 14.90 11.62
C TYR A 73 5.76 15.01 10.09
N VAL A 74 4.57 15.20 9.54
CA VAL A 74 4.35 15.34 8.10
C VAL A 74 3.86 16.76 7.79
N PRO A 75 4.66 17.59 7.08
CA PRO A 75 4.21 18.93 6.75
C PRO A 75 2.95 18.89 5.89
N VAL A 76 1.92 19.66 6.26
CA VAL A 76 0.63 19.71 5.56
C VAL A 76 0.77 20.26 4.14
N ASP A 77 1.71 21.19 3.95
CA ASP A 77 2.00 21.86 2.69
C ASP A 77 2.99 21.10 1.76
N ASN A 78 3.41 19.89 2.14
CA ASN A 78 4.35 19.09 1.36
C ASN A 78 3.61 18.07 0.50
N GLU A 79 3.43 18.39 -0.79
CA GLU A 79 2.79 17.49 -1.75
C GLU A 79 3.44 16.10 -1.84
N ALA A 80 4.78 16.04 -1.82
CA ALA A 80 5.49 14.76 -1.90
C ALA A 80 5.25 13.87 -0.68
N ALA A 81 5.09 14.48 0.50
CA ALA A 81 4.70 13.76 1.71
C ALA A 81 3.20 13.37 1.67
N GLY A 82 2.34 14.28 1.20
CA GLY A 82 0.91 14.02 1.04
C GLY A 82 0.61 12.89 0.06
N ARG A 83 1.39 12.73 -1.01
CA ARG A 83 1.23 11.60 -1.98
C ARG A 83 1.48 10.23 -1.36
N ARG A 84 2.17 10.15 -0.24
CA ARG A 84 2.47 8.91 0.49
C ARG A 84 1.54 8.65 1.66
N MET A 85 0.53 9.50 1.82
CA MET A 85 -0.44 9.41 2.90
C MET A 85 -1.86 9.28 2.34
N TRP A 86 -2.58 8.25 2.72
CA TRP A 86 -3.98 8.03 2.34
C TRP A 86 -4.79 7.50 3.52
N LYS A 87 -6.08 7.75 3.48
CA LYS A 87 -7.02 7.24 4.49
C LYS A 87 -7.07 5.72 4.45
N THR A 88 -7.16 5.08 5.62
CA THR A 88 -7.38 3.63 5.68
C THR A 88 -8.69 3.24 5.01
N LEU A 89 -8.74 2.01 4.52
CA LEU A 89 -9.99 1.41 4.02
C LEU A 89 -11.05 1.32 5.11
N THR A 90 -12.31 1.24 4.71
CA THR A 90 -13.39 0.73 5.55
C THR A 90 -13.38 -0.80 5.54
N ARG A 91 -14.17 -1.43 6.40
CA ARG A 91 -14.33 -2.89 6.40
C ARG A 91 -14.90 -3.39 5.07
N GLU A 92 -15.89 -2.70 4.54
CA GLU A 92 -16.54 -3.00 3.27
C GLU A 92 -15.54 -2.91 2.10
N GLU A 93 -14.72 -1.86 2.07
CA GLU A 93 -13.68 -1.69 1.05
C GLU A 93 -12.58 -2.77 1.14
N VAL A 94 -12.26 -3.27 2.35
CA VAL A 94 -11.35 -4.41 2.50
C VAL A 94 -11.95 -5.68 1.89
N GLU A 95 -13.23 -5.94 2.12
CA GLU A 95 -13.89 -7.10 1.54
C GLU A 95 -13.94 -7.01 0.00
N GLU A 96 -14.31 -5.84 -0.54
CA GLU A 96 -14.30 -5.59 -1.99
C GLU A 96 -12.90 -5.79 -2.58
N LEU A 97 -11.86 -5.27 -1.92
CA LEU A 97 -10.47 -5.44 -2.34
C LEU A 97 -10.07 -6.92 -2.41
N ILE A 98 -10.44 -7.72 -1.40
CA ILE A 98 -10.15 -9.16 -1.38
C ILE A 98 -10.87 -9.86 -2.52
N GLU A 99 -12.11 -9.50 -2.80
CA GLU A 99 -12.89 -10.09 -3.89
C GLU A 99 -12.33 -9.77 -5.29
N GLU A 100 -11.64 -8.64 -5.46
CA GLU A 100 -11.02 -8.24 -6.71
C GLU A 100 -9.66 -8.93 -6.98
N ILE A 101 -8.98 -9.48 -5.96
CA ILE A 101 -7.65 -10.11 -6.10
C ILE A 101 -7.55 -11.13 -7.23
N PRO A 102 -8.52 -12.05 -7.45
CA PRO A 102 -8.43 -13.03 -8.53
C PRO A 102 -8.38 -12.41 -9.93
N GLU A 103 -9.02 -11.26 -10.10
CA GLU A 103 -9.16 -10.56 -11.39
C GLU A 103 -7.96 -9.65 -11.71
N ILE A 104 -7.10 -9.39 -10.71
CA ILE A 104 -5.91 -8.57 -10.91
C ILE A 104 -4.95 -9.26 -11.88
N SER A 105 -4.64 -8.59 -12.99
CA SER A 105 -3.63 -9.06 -13.93
C SER A 105 -2.24 -9.03 -13.31
N ASP A 106 -1.45 -10.09 -13.50
CA ASP A 106 -0.05 -10.09 -13.10
C ASP A 106 0.84 -9.50 -14.22
N THR A 107 1.84 -8.73 -13.80
CA THR A 107 2.78 -8.07 -14.71
C THR A 107 4.22 -8.40 -14.27
N TRP A 108 4.63 -9.65 -14.51
CA TRP A 108 5.99 -10.06 -14.17
C TRP A 108 7.00 -9.46 -15.14
N ILE A 109 7.95 -8.69 -14.61
CA ILE A 109 9.06 -8.10 -15.35
C ILE A 109 10.19 -9.14 -15.40
N ALA A 110 10.62 -9.53 -16.61
CA ALA A 110 11.61 -10.58 -16.80
C ALA A 110 13.03 -10.13 -16.42
N ASP A 111 13.38 -8.88 -16.71
CA ASP A 111 14.68 -8.33 -16.35
C ASP A 111 14.77 -8.09 -14.84
N ASP A 112 15.79 -8.68 -14.21
CA ASP A 112 15.96 -8.66 -12.75
C ASP A 112 16.23 -7.26 -12.20
N ARG A 113 16.97 -6.44 -12.95
CA ARG A 113 17.31 -5.08 -12.52
C ARG A 113 16.11 -4.16 -12.62
N GLU A 114 15.45 -4.14 -13.77
CA GLU A 114 14.24 -3.36 -14.02
C GLU A 114 13.14 -3.74 -13.02
N ARG A 115 12.93 -5.05 -12.80
CA ARG A 115 11.97 -5.57 -11.84
C ARG A 115 12.25 -5.06 -10.43
N LYS A 116 13.49 -5.16 -9.97
CA LYS A 116 13.88 -4.69 -8.64
C LYS A 116 13.64 -3.19 -8.48
N GLU A 117 14.06 -2.39 -9.46
CA GLU A 117 13.88 -0.92 -9.44
C GLU A 117 12.39 -0.58 -9.41
N THR A 118 11.57 -1.17 -10.29
CA THR A 118 10.12 -0.95 -10.36
C THR A 118 9.41 -1.37 -9.06
N PHE A 119 9.71 -2.55 -8.55
CA PHE A 119 9.08 -3.05 -7.33
C PHE A 119 9.44 -2.22 -6.09
N GLN A 120 10.69 -1.76 -5.99
CA GLN A 120 11.11 -0.85 -4.92
C GLN A 120 10.42 0.52 -5.04
N GLN A 121 10.19 1.01 -6.26
CA GLN A 121 9.46 2.25 -6.49
C GLN A 121 7.99 2.11 -6.05
N ILE A 122 7.35 0.98 -6.35
CA ILE A 122 5.99 0.69 -5.89
C ILE A 122 5.92 0.67 -4.35
N LEU A 123 6.85 -0.01 -3.67
CA LEU A 123 6.92 0.00 -2.20
C LEU A 123 7.11 1.39 -1.60
N ALA A 124 7.84 2.27 -2.31
CA ALA A 124 8.15 3.61 -1.80
C ALA A 124 7.04 4.63 -2.05
N GLN A 125 6.34 4.53 -3.16
CA GLN A 125 5.45 5.59 -3.68
C GLN A 125 4.19 5.07 -4.39
N GLY A 126 4.02 3.74 -4.51
CA GLY A 126 2.89 3.13 -5.20
C GLY A 126 1.57 3.37 -4.46
N SER A 127 0.48 3.32 -5.22
CA SER A 127 -0.86 3.31 -4.67
C SER A 127 -1.16 1.95 -3.99
N ARG A 128 -2.30 1.87 -3.29
CA ARG A 128 -2.76 0.61 -2.69
C ARG A 128 -2.98 -0.46 -3.78
N GLU A 129 -3.55 -0.07 -4.90
CA GLU A 129 -3.76 -0.95 -6.05
C GLU A 129 -2.44 -1.48 -6.61
N ASP A 130 -1.41 -0.62 -6.70
CA ASP A 130 -0.07 -1.04 -7.13
C ASP A 130 0.54 -2.04 -6.15
N LEU A 131 0.34 -1.82 -4.84
CA LEU A 131 0.80 -2.73 -3.79
C LEU A 131 0.12 -4.11 -3.89
N VAL A 132 -1.20 -4.15 -4.05
CA VAL A 132 -1.96 -5.41 -4.20
C VAL A 132 -1.55 -6.13 -5.49
N ARG A 133 -1.37 -5.39 -6.59
CA ARG A 133 -0.89 -5.95 -7.86
C ARG A 133 0.52 -6.53 -7.70
N LEU A 134 1.42 -5.84 -7.02
CA LEU A 134 2.78 -6.31 -6.71
C LEU A 134 2.73 -7.63 -5.94
N ILE A 135 1.96 -7.68 -4.85
CA ILE A 135 1.79 -8.87 -4.02
C ILE A 135 1.25 -10.03 -4.88
N THR A 136 0.18 -9.78 -5.65
CA THR A 136 -0.44 -10.80 -6.51
C THR A 136 0.52 -11.31 -7.58
N THR A 137 1.28 -10.42 -8.22
CA THR A 137 2.29 -10.75 -9.24
C THR A 137 3.37 -11.65 -8.66
N ILE A 138 3.97 -11.27 -7.52
CA ILE A 138 5.05 -12.06 -6.91
C ILE A 138 4.50 -13.39 -6.37
N TYR A 139 3.32 -13.40 -5.76
CA TYR A 139 2.67 -14.62 -5.27
C TYR A 139 2.45 -15.64 -6.39
N ARG A 140 1.87 -15.23 -7.51
CA ARG A 140 1.63 -16.10 -8.67
C ARG A 140 2.96 -16.63 -9.26
N GLN A 141 3.99 -15.79 -9.33
CA GLN A 141 5.31 -16.23 -9.77
C GLN A 141 5.94 -17.23 -8.81
N LYS A 142 5.81 -17.00 -7.50
CA LYS A 142 6.25 -17.95 -6.46
C LYS A 142 5.57 -19.31 -6.63
N GLN A 143 4.26 -19.35 -6.88
CA GLN A 143 3.51 -20.58 -7.14
C GLN A 143 4.01 -21.29 -8.41
N ARG A 144 4.21 -20.56 -9.52
CA ARG A 144 4.77 -21.13 -10.77
C ARG A 144 6.16 -21.74 -10.57
N LEU A 145 7.02 -21.07 -9.80
CA LEU A 145 8.38 -21.56 -9.51
C LEU A 145 8.35 -22.78 -8.59
N THR A 146 7.53 -22.75 -7.55
CA THR A 146 7.38 -23.87 -6.59
C THR A 146 6.88 -25.13 -7.30
N GLY A 147 5.90 -25.01 -8.22
CA GLY A 147 5.42 -26.12 -9.04
C GLY A 147 6.50 -26.73 -9.95
N ARG A 148 7.61 -26.01 -10.18
CA ARG A 148 8.79 -26.47 -10.96
C ARG A 148 9.99 -26.81 -10.07
N GLY A 149 9.81 -26.93 -8.75
CA GLY A 149 10.88 -27.19 -7.79
C GLY A 149 11.90 -26.05 -7.64
N ARG A 150 11.55 -24.83 -8.06
CA ARG A 150 12.42 -23.63 -8.00
C ARG A 150 11.93 -22.68 -6.92
N LYS A 151 12.83 -21.83 -6.42
CA LYS A 151 12.54 -20.79 -5.45
C LYS A 151 12.55 -19.40 -6.10
N LEU A 152 11.85 -18.48 -5.49
CA LEU A 152 11.93 -17.06 -5.82
C LEU A 152 13.32 -16.51 -5.48
N HIS A 153 13.78 -15.47 -6.19
CA HIS A 153 15.01 -14.78 -5.82
C HIS A 153 14.86 -14.11 -4.45
N SER A 154 15.94 -14.09 -3.67
CA SER A 154 15.92 -13.53 -2.30
C SER A 154 15.49 -12.06 -2.27
N ALA A 155 15.88 -11.27 -3.28
CA ALA A 155 15.46 -9.86 -3.41
C ALA A 155 13.94 -9.72 -3.62
N ASP A 156 13.36 -10.56 -4.49
CA ASP A 156 11.92 -10.57 -4.75
C ASP A 156 11.14 -11.06 -3.50
N GLU A 157 11.69 -12.06 -2.79
CA GLU A 157 11.10 -12.56 -1.54
C GLU A 157 11.09 -11.48 -0.44
N GLN A 158 12.15 -10.65 -0.36
CA GLN A 158 12.20 -9.53 0.58
C GLN A 158 11.16 -8.48 0.25
N ILE A 159 11.08 -8.07 -1.03
CA ILE A 159 10.08 -7.10 -1.52
C ILE A 159 8.66 -7.62 -1.24
N PHE A 160 8.42 -8.91 -1.49
CA PHE A 160 7.13 -9.54 -1.23
C PHE A 160 6.72 -9.43 0.24
N ARG A 161 7.62 -9.76 1.18
CA ARG A 161 7.36 -9.65 2.62
C ARG A 161 7.11 -8.21 3.07
N GLU A 162 7.88 -7.25 2.53
CA GLU A 162 7.67 -5.84 2.82
C GLU A 162 6.30 -5.36 2.32
N ALA A 163 5.90 -5.78 1.11
CA ALA A 163 4.60 -5.47 0.54
C ALA A 163 3.44 -6.08 1.34
N GLU A 164 3.54 -7.38 1.67
CA GLU A 164 2.54 -8.06 2.51
C GLU A 164 2.40 -7.37 3.86
N LYS A 165 3.51 -7.03 4.52
CA LYS A 165 3.48 -6.36 5.81
C LYS A 165 2.72 -5.04 5.75
N LEU A 166 2.93 -4.21 4.73
CA LEU A 166 2.23 -2.93 4.58
C LEU A 166 0.72 -3.12 4.39
N LEU A 167 0.31 -4.07 3.55
CA LEU A 167 -1.10 -4.35 3.30
C LEU A 167 -1.77 -5.00 4.51
N TYR A 168 -1.09 -5.98 5.14
CA TYR A 168 -1.65 -6.70 6.29
C TYR A 168 -1.75 -5.82 7.53
N ASP A 169 -0.82 -4.89 7.71
CA ASP A 169 -0.90 -3.86 8.75
C ASP A 169 -2.21 -3.08 8.64
N GLU A 170 -2.54 -2.56 7.46
CA GLU A 170 -3.79 -1.82 7.23
C GLU A 170 -5.02 -2.71 7.46
N ILE A 171 -5.06 -3.89 6.85
CA ILE A 171 -6.20 -4.82 6.97
C ILE A 171 -6.41 -5.25 8.43
N SER A 172 -5.32 -5.53 9.16
CA SER A 172 -5.38 -5.95 10.57
C SER A 172 -6.04 -4.89 11.44
N VAL A 173 -5.65 -3.63 11.24
CA VAL A 173 -6.22 -2.49 11.96
C VAL A 173 -7.69 -2.28 11.62
N VAL A 174 -8.04 -2.32 10.33
CA VAL A 174 -9.42 -2.11 9.85
C VAL A 174 -10.36 -3.23 10.33
N LEU A 175 -9.91 -4.47 10.28
CA LEU A 175 -10.72 -5.62 10.68
C LEU A 175 -10.68 -5.91 12.19
N GLY A 176 -9.74 -5.29 12.92
CA GLY A 176 -9.54 -5.51 14.36
C GLY A 176 -9.01 -6.91 14.67
N MET A 177 -8.08 -7.42 13.86
CA MET A 177 -7.45 -8.74 14.03
C MET A 177 -5.93 -8.62 14.10
N GLU A 178 -5.25 -9.69 14.55
CA GLU A 178 -3.80 -9.72 14.53
C GLU A 178 -3.27 -9.87 13.08
N GLU A 179 -2.14 -9.25 12.77
CA GLU A 179 -1.52 -9.29 11.42
C GLU A 179 -1.34 -10.73 10.91
N LYS A 180 -0.95 -11.67 11.79
CA LYS A 180 -0.80 -13.10 11.43
C LYS A 180 -2.08 -13.79 10.99
N GLN A 181 -3.26 -13.21 11.31
CA GLN A 181 -4.57 -13.77 10.95
C GLN A 181 -5.04 -13.25 9.58
N VAL A 182 -4.44 -12.19 9.04
CA VAL A 182 -4.87 -11.56 7.78
C VAL A 182 -4.72 -12.50 6.60
N GLN A 183 -3.55 -13.14 6.43
CA GLN A 183 -3.32 -14.08 5.32
C GLN A 183 -4.31 -15.27 5.33
N PRO A 184 -4.52 -15.99 6.46
CA PRO A 184 -5.55 -17.03 6.53
C PRO A 184 -6.96 -16.51 6.23
N TYR A 185 -7.27 -15.30 6.68
CA TYR A 185 -8.56 -14.66 6.42
C TYR A 185 -8.78 -14.43 4.92
N ILE A 186 -7.82 -13.79 4.23
CA ILE A 186 -7.87 -13.59 2.78
C ILE A 186 -8.03 -14.92 2.05
N ALA A 187 -7.21 -15.91 2.39
CA ALA A 187 -7.28 -17.24 1.77
C ALA A 187 -8.64 -17.92 1.95
N LYS A 188 -9.28 -17.76 3.11
CA LYS A 188 -10.63 -18.26 3.38
C LYS A 188 -11.67 -17.57 2.51
N ARG A 189 -11.64 -16.23 2.44
CA ARG A 189 -12.60 -15.44 1.65
C ARG A 189 -12.52 -15.79 0.17
N LEU A 190 -11.32 -15.92 -0.39
CA LEU A 190 -11.12 -16.31 -1.79
C LEU A 190 -11.69 -17.71 -2.10
N LYS A 191 -11.49 -18.69 -1.20
CA LYS A 191 -12.07 -20.03 -1.36
C LYS A 191 -13.61 -20.04 -1.26
N GLU A 192 -14.19 -19.18 -0.44
CA GLU A 192 -15.63 -19.02 -0.34
C GLU A 192 -16.22 -18.44 -1.63
N LYS A 193 -15.55 -17.46 -2.24
CA LYS A 193 -15.94 -16.90 -3.54
C LYS A 193 -15.91 -17.95 -4.65
N GLU A 194 -14.83 -18.76 -4.72
CA GLU A 194 -14.71 -19.83 -5.72
C GLU A 194 -15.82 -20.88 -5.63
N LYS A 195 -16.36 -21.13 -4.43
CA LYS A 195 -17.46 -22.11 -4.23
C LYS A 195 -18.83 -21.56 -4.61
N ASN A 196 -18.97 -20.23 -4.61
CA ASN A 196 -20.25 -19.55 -4.87
C ASN A 196 -20.35 -19.03 -6.32
N ALA A 197 -19.29 -19.16 -7.13
CA ALA A 197 -19.23 -18.81 -8.55
C ALA A 197 -19.50 -20.04 -9.43
#